data_9c6b3cee6cbd6697b1ecb5334ca7cbc1
#
_entry.id   9c6b3cee6cbd6697b1ecb5334ca7cbc1
#
_cell.length_a   1.000
_cell.length_b   1.000
_cell.length_c   1.000
_cell.angle_alpha   90.00
_cell.angle_beta   90.00
_cell.angle_gamma   90.00
#
_symmetry.space_group_name_H-M   'P 1'
#
loop_
_entity.id
_entity.type
_entity.pdbx_description
1 polymer ?
#
loop_
_entity_poly.entity_id
_entity_poly.type
_entity_poly.pdbx_seq_one_letter_code
_entity_poly.pdbx_strand_id
1 'polypeptide(L)'
;VFWLREMYSKKKFGYQTVIREYGRDRERTEKLLKTVGRALILLEDIRETEEEYPLAVFSAEISGNPHYFDQGTTAGQLLVHGMCYATRTDYPENAHRWRELLLSNGIVPDNISSIVHIYGLRLQIDSDWHLAYDAFCRRQEPCAVTMENLQELTAVQPTGDKVYIVENEMVFSYLLKHLEQKNVTLLCTSGQLRSAAVKLIPFLLNSGAEIYYSGDIDPDGIRIADRLWRKYGDRIHVWRMSKEDYTKSLSEEEIGNISMKKLEAVENPILRETAGEVRKKKKAGYQENILTDL
;
A
#
# COMPACT_ATOMS: atom_id res chain seq x y z
N VAL A 1 -3.86 23.97 20.64
CA VAL A 1 -3.23 23.04 19.68
C VAL A 1 -2.24 23.83 18.84
N PHE A 2 -0.95 23.54 18.95
CA PHE A 2 0.13 24.26 18.24
C PHE A 2 -0.06 24.25 16.71
N TRP A 3 -0.61 23.18 16.15
CA TRP A 3 -0.93 23.06 14.73
C TRP A 3 -1.82 24.22 14.21
N LEU A 4 -2.90 24.56 14.90
CA LEU A 4 -3.82 25.65 14.48
C LEU A 4 -3.11 27.02 14.42
N ARG A 5 -2.23 27.29 15.38
CA ARG A 5 -1.44 28.52 15.42
C ARG A 5 -0.48 28.60 14.24
N GLU A 6 0.24 27.52 13.97
CA GLU A 6 1.17 27.43 12.85
C GLU A 6 0.45 27.48 11.48
N MET A 7 -0.67 26.76 11.37
CA MET A 7 -1.53 26.79 10.19
C MET A 7 -1.91 28.23 9.83
N TYR A 8 -2.38 28.99 10.81
CA TYR A 8 -2.82 30.38 10.59
C TYR A 8 -1.64 31.32 10.29
N SER A 9 -0.56 31.24 11.05
CA SER A 9 0.60 32.14 10.91
C SER A 9 1.38 31.92 9.61
N LYS A 10 1.56 30.64 9.21
CA LYS A 10 2.33 30.28 8.00
C LYS A 10 1.48 30.08 6.75
N LYS A 11 0.14 30.13 6.87
CA LYS A 11 -0.81 29.86 5.78
C LYS A 11 -0.55 28.52 5.08
N LYS A 12 -0.14 27.49 5.86
CA LYS A 12 0.16 26.13 5.43
C LYS A 12 -0.71 25.12 6.20
N PHE A 13 -0.46 23.83 6.08
CA PHE A 13 -1.06 22.76 6.88
C PHE A 13 -2.60 22.76 6.91
N GLY A 14 -3.23 22.92 5.74
CA GLY A 14 -4.69 22.92 5.62
C GLY A 14 -5.35 24.32 5.68
N TYR A 15 -4.59 25.39 5.74
CA TYR A 15 -5.12 26.77 5.82
C TYR A 15 -6.17 27.07 4.74
N GLN A 16 -5.88 26.76 3.48
CA GLN A 16 -6.82 27.02 2.38
C GLN A 16 -8.13 26.23 2.52
N THR A 17 -8.05 24.99 3.01
CA THR A 17 -9.24 24.18 3.30
C THR A 17 -10.09 24.82 4.39
N VAL A 18 -9.48 25.27 5.48
CA VAL A 18 -10.18 25.94 6.57
C VAL A 18 -10.84 27.26 6.12
N ILE A 19 -10.13 28.12 5.37
CA ILE A 19 -10.69 29.38 4.87
C ILE A 19 -11.86 29.15 3.93
N ARG A 20 -11.78 28.15 3.06
CA ARG A 20 -12.88 27.78 2.17
C ARG A 20 -14.12 27.30 2.95
N GLU A 21 -13.95 26.44 3.94
CA GLU A 21 -15.07 25.96 4.76
C GLU A 21 -15.65 27.08 5.64
N TYR A 22 -14.78 27.92 6.21
CA TYR A 22 -15.22 29.05 7.03
C TYR A 22 -16.03 30.09 6.24
N GLY A 23 -15.70 30.29 4.97
CA GLY A 23 -16.49 31.15 4.07
C GLY A 23 -17.87 30.55 3.71
N ARG A 24 -18.04 29.23 3.85
CA ARG A 24 -19.31 28.55 3.59
C ARG A 24 -20.20 28.49 4.84
N ASP A 25 -19.64 28.07 5.96
CA ASP A 25 -20.34 27.88 7.24
C ASP A 25 -19.36 28.01 8.39
N ARG A 26 -19.45 29.12 9.11
CA ARG A 26 -18.56 29.46 10.22
C ARG A 26 -18.72 28.52 11.41
N GLU A 27 -19.97 28.26 11.85
CA GLU A 27 -20.25 27.46 13.02
C GLU A 27 -19.83 26.00 12.80
N ARG A 28 -20.14 25.45 11.63
CA ARG A 28 -19.70 24.12 11.21
C ARG A 28 -18.17 24.01 11.17
N THR A 29 -17.49 25.04 10.69
CA THR A 29 -16.01 25.06 10.63
C THR A 29 -15.40 25.10 12.02
N GLU A 30 -15.96 25.86 12.96
CA GLU A 30 -15.49 25.88 14.34
C GLU A 30 -15.65 24.50 14.99
N LYS A 31 -16.80 23.81 14.77
CA LYS A 31 -17.02 22.45 15.25
C LYS A 31 -16.02 21.47 14.64
N LEU A 32 -15.78 21.56 13.32
CA LEU A 32 -14.82 20.75 12.60
C LEU A 32 -13.40 20.90 13.21
N LEU A 33 -12.94 22.11 13.41
CA LEU A 33 -11.61 22.38 13.98
C LEU A 33 -11.47 21.87 15.43
N LYS A 34 -12.53 21.99 16.25
CA LYS A 34 -12.55 21.41 17.60
C LYS A 34 -12.45 19.89 17.57
N THR A 35 -13.16 19.24 16.64
CA THR A 35 -13.14 17.78 16.49
C THR A 35 -11.78 17.29 15.99
N VAL A 36 -11.19 17.93 14.98
CA VAL A 36 -9.82 17.61 14.51
C VAL A 36 -8.79 17.87 15.61
N GLY A 37 -8.96 18.93 16.40
CA GLY A 37 -8.07 19.22 17.54
C GLY A 37 -8.09 18.10 18.60
N ARG A 38 -9.28 17.57 18.94
CA ARG A 38 -9.40 16.41 19.85
C ARG A 38 -8.73 15.16 19.26
N ALA A 39 -8.93 14.92 17.96
CA ALA A 39 -8.30 13.82 17.27
C ALA A 39 -6.76 13.87 17.35
N LEU A 40 -6.18 15.05 17.14
CA LEU A 40 -4.73 15.22 17.22
C LEU A 40 -4.16 15.05 18.63
N ILE A 41 -4.94 15.37 19.66
CA ILE A 41 -4.54 15.11 21.07
C ILE A 41 -4.54 13.60 21.33
N LEU A 42 -5.60 12.89 20.97
CA LEU A 42 -5.66 11.43 21.15
C LEU A 42 -4.55 10.71 20.36
N LEU A 43 -4.16 11.22 19.19
CA LEU A 43 -3.02 10.68 18.44
C LEU A 43 -1.67 10.83 19.15
N GLU A 44 -1.50 11.83 20.02
CA GLU A 44 -0.30 11.96 20.83
C GLU A 44 -0.24 10.81 21.85
N ASP A 45 -1.37 10.49 22.49
CA ASP A 45 -1.48 9.38 23.45
C ASP A 45 -1.26 8.01 22.75
N ILE A 46 -1.88 7.79 21.60
CA ILE A 46 -1.73 6.55 20.80
C ILE A 46 -0.26 6.31 20.41
N ARG A 47 0.47 7.35 20.02
CA ARG A 47 1.89 7.23 19.69
C ARG A 47 2.78 6.89 20.88
N GLU A 48 2.39 7.30 22.08
CA GLU A 48 3.14 6.99 23.32
C GLU A 48 2.90 5.55 23.78
N THR A 49 1.70 4.99 23.53
CA THR A 49 1.35 3.61 23.90
C THR A 49 1.75 2.56 22.89
N GLU A 50 2.14 2.96 21.68
CA GLU A 50 2.41 2.08 20.53
C GLU A 50 1.21 1.18 20.15
N GLU A 51 0.01 1.52 20.58
CA GLU A 51 -1.21 0.80 20.23
C GLU A 51 -1.66 1.12 18.81
N GLU A 52 -2.16 0.11 18.09
CA GLU A 52 -2.80 0.31 16.79
C GLU A 52 -4.30 0.57 16.96
N TYR A 53 -4.80 1.65 16.38
CA TYR A 53 -6.20 2.08 16.51
C TYR A 53 -6.90 2.07 15.16
N PRO A 54 -7.96 1.26 14.95
CA PRO A 54 -8.69 1.25 13.68
C PRO A 54 -9.32 2.62 13.38
N LEU A 55 -9.12 3.15 12.15
CA LEU A 55 -9.58 4.48 11.74
C LEU A 55 -11.09 4.69 11.98
N ALA A 56 -11.91 3.67 11.70
CA ALA A 56 -13.35 3.76 11.90
C ALA A 56 -13.72 3.88 13.38
N VAL A 57 -13.03 3.16 14.27
CA VAL A 57 -13.23 3.24 15.73
C VAL A 57 -12.79 4.59 16.25
N PHE A 58 -11.58 5.02 15.88
CA PHE A 58 -11.05 6.35 16.18
C PHE A 58 -12.00 7.47 15.73
N SER A 59 -12.53 7.37 14.51
CA SER A 59 -13.49 8.34 13.96
C SER A 59 -14.80 8.36 14.75
N ALA A 60 -15.33 7.18 15.07
CA ALA A 60 -16.59 7.06 15.83
C ALA A 60 -16.45 7.61 17.25
N GLU A 61 -15.36 7.32 17.96
CA GLU A 61 -15.13 7.79 19.31
C GLU A 61 -15.06 9.32 19.38
N ILE A 62 -14.37 9.94 18.44
CA ILE A 62 -14.18 11.39 18.44
C ILE A 62 -15.40 12.17 17.95
N SER A 63 -16.10 11.64 16.94
CA SER A 63 -17.13 12.39 16.21
C SER A 63 -18.53 11.77 16.27
N GLY A 64 -18.65 10.51 16.70
CA GLY A 64 -19.88 9.71 16.60
C GLY A 64 -20.13 9.16 15.19
N ASN A 65 -19.24 9.40 14.22
CA ASN A 65 -19.37 8.93 12.84
C ASN A 65 -18.09 8.16 12.42
N PRO A 66 -18.19 6.85 12.12
CA PRO A 66 -17.03 6.03 11.74
C PRO A 66 -16.35 6.47 10.44
N HIS A 67 -17.04 7.25 9.60
CA HIS A 67 -16.54 7.76 8.32
C HIS A 67 -16.04 9.21 8.38
N TYR A 68 -15.96 9.79 9.58
CA TYR A 68 -15.67 11.21 9.75
C TYR A 68 -14.28 11.59 9.22
N PHE A 69 -13.27 10.74 9.43
CA PHE A 69 -11.90 10.97 9.00
C PHE A 69 -11.49 10.15 7.76
N ASP A 70 -12.45 9.63 6.99
CA ASP A 70 -12.14 8.90 5.75
C ASP A 70 -11.37 9.77 4.77
N GLN A 71 -10.56 9.11 3.93
CA GLN A 71 -9.86 9.76 2.83
C GLN A 71 -10.86 10.50 1.93
N GLY A 72 -10.58 11.79 1.67
CA GLY A 72 -11.45 12.64 0.84
C GLY A 72 -12.45 13.49 1.63
N THR A 73 -12.70 13.20 2.92
CA THR A 73 -13.48 14.10 3.77
C THR A 73 -12.67 15.32 4.17
N THR A 74 -13.32 16.46 4.41
CA THR A 74 -12.64 17.67 4.89
C THR A 74 -11.97 17.43 6.24
N ALA A 75 -12.60 16.65 7.14
CA ALA A 75 -12.04 16.30 8.43
C ALA A 75 -10.78 15.40 8.29
N GLY A 76 -10.83 14.38 7.42
CA GLY A 76 -9.68 13.51 7.13
C GLY A 76 -8.51 14.27 6.52
N GLN A 77 -8.78 15.21 5.61
CA GLN A 77 -7.74 16.11 5.06
C GLN A 77 -7.07 16.95 6.15
N LEU A 78 -7.85 17.54 7.06
CA LEU A 78 -7.31 18.37 8.14
C LEU A 78 -6.57 17.55 9.18
N LEU A 79 -7.05 16.34 9.51
CA LEU A 79 -6.34 15.40 10.39
C LEU A 79 -4.96 15.08 9.83
N VAL A 80 -4.88 14.74 8.54
CA VAL A 80 -3.62 14.45 7.86
C VAL A 80 -2.69 15.66 7.83
N HIS A 81 -3.21 16.86 7.61
CA HIS A 81 -2.39 18.08 7.74
C HIS A 81 -1.83 18.27 9.16
N GLY A 82 -2.60 17.94 10.19
CA GLY A 82 -2.14 17.96 11.57
C GLY A 82 -1.06 16.92 11.87
N MET A 83 -1.22 15.69 11.32
CA MET A 83 -0.20 14.64 11.40
C MET A 83 1.10 15.07 10.70
N CYS A 84 1.02 15.61 9.47
CA CYS A 84 2.19 16.12 8.74
C CYS A 84 2.91 17.24 9.50
N TYR A 85 2.18 18.11 10.17
CA TYR A 85 2.77 19.13 11.04
C TYR A 85 3.55 18.50 12.20
N ALA A 86 2.96 17.50 12.87
CA ALA A 86 3.56 16.83 14.03
C ALA A 86 4.81 16.01 13.66
N THR A 87 4.77 15.31 12.52
CA THR A 87 5.85 14.43 12.04
C THR A 87 6.86 15.12 11.14
N ARG A 88 6.63 16.39 10.78
CA ARG A 88 7.46 17.18 9.85
C ARG A 88 7.59 16.53 8.47
N THR A 89 6.51 15.93 7.99
CA THR A 89 6.42 15.29 6.67
C THR A 89 5.57 16.11 5.71
N ASP A 90 5.76 15.89 4.42
CA ASP A 90 4.93 16.50 3.39
C ASP A 90 3.54 15.85 3.33
N TYR A 91 2.56 16.59 2.79
CA TYR A 91 1.22 16.08 2.60
C TYR A 91 1.22 14.92 1.60
N PRO A 92 0.51 13.79 1.88
CA PRO A 92 0.54 12.62 1.03
C PRO A 92 0.01 12.90 -0.39
N GLU A 93 0.79 12.56 -1.39
CA GLU A 93 0.45 12.77 -2.80
C GLU A 93 -0.60 11.79 -3.34
N ASN A 94 -0.79 10.66 -2.66
CA ASN A 94 -1.67 9.58 -3.10
C ASN A 94 -2.19 8.75 -1.91
N ALA A 95 -3.17 7.86 -2.20
CA ALA A 95 -3.82 7.01 -1.19
C ALA A 95 -2.85 6.08 -0.43
N HIS A 96 -1.76 5.64 -1.09
CA HIS A 96 -0.77 4.80 -0.42
C HIS A 96 0.02 5.58 0.64
N ARG A 97 0.54 6.77 0.30
CA ARG A 97 1.23 7.64 1.25
C ARG A 97 0.32 8.10 2.38
N TRP A 98 -0.98 8.28 2.08
CA TRP A 98 -1.99 8.56 3.08
C TRP A 98 -2.10 7.42 4.10
N ARG A 99 -2.17 6.15 3.63
CA ARG A 99 -2.19 4.98 4.52
C ARG A 99 -0.89 4.81 5.30
N GLU A 100 0.27 4.99 4.66
CA GLU A 100 1.57 4.96 5.35
C GLU A 100 1.63 5.98 6.48
N LEU A 101 1.14 7.20 6.26
CA LEU A 101 1.13 8.25 7.27
C LEU A 101 0.19 7.89 8.44
N LEU A 102 -0.99 7.35 8.17
CA LEU A 102 -1.90 6.88 9.23
C LEU A 102 -1.24 5.78 10.06
N LEU A 103 -0.72 4.74 9.41
CA LEU A 103 -0.05 3.62 10.07
C LEU A 103 1.14 4.08 10.93
N SER A 104 1.97 4.99 10.41
CA SER A 104 3.09 5.54 11.19
C SER A 104 2.67 6.39 12.39
N ASN A 105 1.38 6.73 12.49
CA ASN A 105 0.79 7.42 13.63
C ASN A 105 -0.14 6.52 14.46
N GLY A 106 -0.03 5.18 14.32
CA GLY A 106 -0.83 4.21 15.07
C GLY A 106 -2.27 4.07 14.59
N ILE A 107 -2.67 4.68 13.46
CA ILE A 107 -4.02 4.53 12.92
C ILE A 107 -4.04 3.53 11.78
N VAL A 108 -4.80 2.46 11.94
CA VAL A 108 -4.97 1.43 10.92
C VAL A 108 -6.23 1.72 10.10
N PRO A 109 -6.09 2.11 8.82
CA PRO A 109 -7.24 2.48 8.01
C PRO A 109 -8.14 1.28 7.67
N ASP A 110 -7.59 0.07 7.67
CA ASP A 110 -8.32 -1.15 7.31
C ASP A 110 -7.54 -2.42 7.68
N ASN A 111 -8.10 -3.22 8.59
CA ASN A 111 -7.47 -4.44 9.08
C ASN A 111 -7.96 -5.70 8.35
N ILE A 112 -9.25 -5.77 8.02
CA ILE A 112 -9.88 -7.01 7.51
C ILE A 112 -9.89 -7.03 5.99
N SER A 113 -10.21 -5.93 5.31
CA SER A 113 -10.27 -5.88 3.84
C SER A 113 -8.89 -5.66 3.20
N SER A 114 -7.85 -5.37 4.00
CA SER A 114 -6.47 -5.41 3.53
C SER A 114 -5.97 -6.85 3.53
N ILE A 115 -6.07 -7.50 2.38
CA ILE A 115 -5.77 -8.92 2.18
C ILE A 115 -4.56 -9.09 1.27
N VAL A 116 -3.77 -10.13 1.53
CA VAL A 116 -2.78 -10.68 0.62
C VAL A 116 -3.03 -12.18 0.49
N HIS A 117 -3.02 -12.70 -0.73
CA HIS A 117 -3.07 -14.15 -0.93
C HIS A 117 -1.65 -14.70 -0.91
N ILE A 118 -1.46 -15.83 -0.22
CA ILE A 118 -0.16 -16.47 -0.07
C ILE A 118 -0.24 -17.95 -0.46
N TYR A 119 0.89 -18.47 -0.95
CA TYR A 119 1.15 -19.88 -1.19
C TYR A 119 2.59 -20.19 -0.82
N GLY A 120 2.83 -21.32 -0.17
CA GLY A 120 4.18 -21.75 0.20
C GLY A 120 4.86 -20.87 1.24
N LEU A 121 4.11 -20.26 2.15
CA LEU A 121 4.62 -19.38 3.20
C LEU A 121 4.12 -19.82 4.58
N ARG A 122 5.04 -19.97 5.52
CA ARG A 122 4.73 -20.18 6.94
C ARG A 122 4.83 -18.84 7.67
N LEU A 123 3.93 -18.62 8.62
CA LEU A 123 3.89 -17.43 9.46
C LEU A 123 4.17 -17.80 10.91
N GLN A 124 5.05 -17.05 11.57
CA GLN A 124 5.26 -17.14 13.01
C GLN A 124 4.52 -15.98 13.67
N ILE A 125 3.56 -16.31 14.53
CA ILE A 125 2.77 -15.35 15.29
C ILE A 125 3.19 -15.52 16.75
N ASP A 126 3.48 -14.42 17.43
CA ASP A 126 4.19 -14.44 18.72
C ASP A 126 5.51 -15.20 18.60
N SER A 127 5.64 -16.31 19.28
CA SER A 127 6.86 -17.12 19.28
C SER A 127 6.69 -18.45 18.53
N ASP A 128 5.47 -18.77 18.08
CA ASP A 128 5.13 -20.07 17.52
C ASP A 128 4.70 -20.02 16.06
N TRP A 129 4.96 -21.10 15.31
CA TRP A 129 4.44 -21.25 13.96
C TRP A 129 2.93 -21.41 13.99
N HIS A 130 2.21 -20.53 13.31
CA HIS A 130 0.77 -20.53 13.28
C HIS A 130 0.23 -21.79 12.58
N LEU A 131 -0.45 -22.65 13.33
CA LEU A 131 -0.86 -24.00 12.90
C LEU A 131 -1.67 -24.01 11.60
N ALA A 132 -2.59 -23.06 11.40
CA ALA A 132 -3.41 -23.01 10.20
C ALA A 132 -2.57 -22.66 8.95
N TYR A 133 -1.69 -21.66 9.02
CA TYR A 133 -0.83 -21.29 7.89
C TYR A 133 0.23 -22.35 7.61
N ASP A 134 0.76 -23.00 8.64
CA ASP A 134 1.65 -24.14 8.49
C ASP A 134 0.94 -25.31 7.79
N ALA A 135 -0.33 -25.59 8.12
CA ALA A 135 -1.14 -26.60 7.45
C ALA A 135 -1.37 -26.26 5.96
N PHE A 136 -1.73 -25.01 5.62
CA PHE A 136 -1.85 -24.57 4.22
C PHE A 136 -0.54 -24.76 3.45
N CYS A 137 0.59 -24.34 4.05
CA CYS A 137 1.91 -24.50 3.44
C CYS A 137 2.25 -25.98 3.18
N ARG A 138 2.06 -26.87 4.16
CA ARG A 138 2.31 -28.32 4.02
C ARG A 138 1.40 -29.00 3.01
N ARG A 139 0.14 -28.56 2.93
CA ARG A 139 -0.84 -29.09 1.96
C ARG A 139 -0.67 -28.52 0.57
N GLN A 140 0.19 -27.50 0.42
CA GLN A 140 0.38 -26.78 -0.83
C GLN A 140 -0.94 -26.16 -1.33
N GLU A 141 -1.66 -25.51 -0.42
CA GLU A 141 -2.90 -24.82 -0.68
C GLU A 141 -2.69 -23.30 -0.50
N PRO A 142 -3.26 -22.46 -1.37
CA PRO A 142 -3.24 -21.01 -1.16
C PRO A 142 -4.21 -20.64 -0.03
N CYS A 143 -3.91 -19.53 0.64
CA CYS A 143 -4.83 -18.92 1.61
C CYS A 143 -4.75 -17.42 1.58
N ALA A 144 -5.78 -16.75 2.10
CA ALA A 144 -5.82 -15.32 2.29
C ALA A 144 -5.34 -14.98 3.71
N VAL A 145 -4.54 -13.92 3.81
CA VAL A 145 -4.06 -13.36 5.08
C VAL A 145 -4.48 -11.91 5.14
N THR A 146 -5.18 -11.54 6.20
CA THR A 146 -5.59 -10.15 6.43
C THR A 146 -4.52 -9.38 7.21
N MET A 147 -4.59 -8.06 7.23
CA MET A 147 -3.74 -7.25 8.09
C MET A 147 -3.92 -7.62 9.57
N GLU A 148 -5.15 -7.96 9.98
CA GLU A 148 -5.46 -8.43 11.33
C GLU A 148 -4.67 -9.69 11.71
N ASN A 149 -4.57 -10.66 10.79
CA ASN A 149 -3.78 -11.88 11.03
C ASN A 149 -2.27 -11.61 11.15
N LEU A 150 -1.82 -10.45 10.69
CA LEU A 150 -0.39 -10.07 10.68
C LEU A 150 0.01 -9.15 11.85
N GLN A 151 -0.91 -8.80 12.76
CA GLN A 151 -0.59 -7.86 13.84
C GLN A 151 0.59 -8.34 14.68
N GLU A 152 0.52 -9.56 15.17
CA GLU A 152 1.54 -10.19 16.04
C GLU A 152 2.57 -11.01 15.24
N LEU A 153 2.77 -10.67 13.94
CA LEU A 153 3.74 -11.37 13.09
C LEU A 153 5.17 -11.10 13.56
N THR A 154 5.90 -12.15 13.89
CA THR A 154 7.29 -12.07 14.35
C THR A 154 8.29 -12.55 13.31
N ALA A 155 7.93 -13.56 12.49
CA ALA A 155 8.78 -14.05 11.42
C ALA A 155 7.96 -14.75 10.32
N VAL A 156 8.60 -14.97 9.19
CA VAL A 156 8.06 -15.77 8.09
C VAL A 156 9.10 -16.77 7.59
N GLN A 157 8.65 -17.88 7.04
CA GLN A 157 9.49 -18.85 6.37
C GLN A 157 8.93 -19.16 4.98
N PRO A 158 9.50 -18.59 3.93
CA PRO A 158 9.20 -18.95 2.56
C PRO A 158 9.61 -20.40 2.26
N THR A 159 8.93 -21.02 1.32
CA THR A 159 9.38 -22.27 0.70
C THR A 159 10.37 -21.90 -0.41
N GLY A 160 11.67 -22.19 -0.17
CA GLY A 160 12.76 -21.74 -1.05
C GLY A 160 13.25 -20.32 -0.75
N ASP A 161 14.23 -19.87 -1.55
CA ASP A 161 14.94 -18.59 -1.43
C ASP A 161 14.32 -17.45 -2.27
N LYS A 162 13.37 -17.77 -3.12
CA LYS A 162 12.69 -16.82 -4.01
C LYS A 162 11.22 -16.69 -3.68
N VAL A 163 10.75 -15.45 -3.66
CA VAL A 163 9.34 -15.12 -3.45
C VAL A 163 8.86 -14.35 -4.66
N TYR A 164 7.84 -14.87 -5.32
CA TYR A 164 7.20 -14.21 -6.45
C TYR A 164 5.96 -13.47 -5.98
N ILE A 165 5.84 -12.21 -6.37
CA ILE A 165 4.69 -11.37 -6.05
C ILE A 165 4.05 -10.94 -7.34
N VAL A 166 2.77 -11.24 -7.53
CA VAL A 166 1.95 -10.80 -8.65
C VAL A 166 0.83 -9.87 -8.19
N GLU A 167 0.39 -9.00 -9.09
CA GLU A 167 -0.65 -8.03 -8.78
C GLU A 167 -2.05 -8.63 -8.92
N ASN A 168 -2.26 -9.51 -9.89
CA ASN A 168 -3.56 -9.96 -10.34
C ASN A 168 -3.90 -11.38 -9.83
N GLU A 169 -5.13 -11.58 -9.31
CA GLU A 169 -5.59 -12.86 -8.78
C GLU A 169 -5.72 -13.94 -9.86
N MET A 170 -6.05 -13.56 -11.11
CA MET A 170 -6.15 -14.54 -12.20
C MET A 170 -4.77 -15.05 -12.58
N VAL A 171 -3.75 -14.17 -12.58
CA VAL A 171 -2.34 -14.54 -12.77
C VAL A 171 -1.89 -15.46 -11.64
N PHE A 172 -2.18 -15.13 -10.39
CA PHE A 172 -1.90 -15.99 -9.24
C PHE A 172 -2.54 -17.36 -9.38
N SER A 173 -3.82 -17.43 -9.71
CA SER A 173 -4.55 -18.69 -9.92
C SER A 173 -3.99 -19.51 -11.07
N TYR A 174 -3.59 -18.86 -12.17
CA TYR A 174 -2.96 -19.53 -13.30
C TYR A 174 -1.61 -20.14 -12.91
N LEU A 175 -0.75 -19.37 -12.24
CA LEU A 175 0.56 -19.84 -11.79
C LEU A 175 0.44 -21.03 -10.86
N LEU A 176 -0.49 -21.01 -9.88
CA LEU A 176 -0.73 -22.15 -8.98
C LEU A 176 -1.05 -23.46 -9.72
N LYS A 177 -1.72 -23.40 -10.86
CA LYS A 177 -2.09 -24.58 -11.67
C LYS A 177 -0.94 -25.07 -12.54
N HIS A 178 0.01 -24.20 -12.89
CA HIS A 178 1.09 -24.48 -13.83
C HIS A 178 2.47 -24.54 -13.19
N LEU A 179 2.56 -24.47 -11.84
CA LEU A 179 3.81 -24.64 -11.12
C LEU A 179 4.42 -26.01 -11.41
N GLU A 180 5.53 -26.02 -12.15
CA GLU A 180 6.34 -27.22 -12.37
C GLU A 180 7.02 -27.69 -11.08
N GLN A 181 7.43 -26.75 -10.24
CA GLN A 181 8.05 -26.97 -8.96
C GLN A 181 7.13 -26.47 -7.84
N LYS A 182 6.76 -27.39 -6.93
CA LYS A 182 5.95 -27.04 -5.76
C LYS A 182 6.71 -26.31 -4.64
N ASN A 183 8.02 -26.20 -4.80
CA ASN A 183 8.91 -25.59 -3.80
C ASN A 183 9.11 -24.08 -4.08
N VAL A 184 8.01 -23.33 -4.13
CA VAL A 184 8.00 -21.90 -4.44
C VAL A 184 7.08 -21.16 -3.47
N THR A 185 7.40 -19.91 -3.18
CA THR A 185 6.51 -18.99 -2.48
C THR A 185 5.94 -17.98 -3.45
N LEU A 186 4.61 -17.88 -3.48
CA LEU A 186 3.88 -16.99 -4.36
C LEU A 186 2.91 -16.14 -3.54
N LEU A 187 2.87 -14.83 -3.81
CA LEU A 187 1.95 -13.88 -3.21
C LEU A 187 1.14 -13.17 -4.30
N CYS A 188 -0.12 -12.80 -3.95
CA CYS A 188 -0.92 -11.91 -4.78
C CYS A 188 -1.41 -10.72 -3.96
N THR A 189 -1.19 -9.50 -4.48
CA THR A 189 -1.55 -8.26 -3.81
C THR A 189 -2.96 -7.78 -4.10
N SER A 190 -3.66 -8.43 -5.04
CA SER A 190 -5.03 -8.07 -5.47
C SER A 190 -5.15 -6.60 -5.85
N GLY A 191 -4.35 -6.20 -6.83
CA GLY A 191 -4.17 -4.82 -7.26
C GLY A 191 -3.08 -4.08 -6.48
N GLN A 192 -3.32 -2.86 -6.07
CA GLN A 192 -2.31 -2.05 -5.39
C GLN A 192 -1.83 -2.68 -4.07
N LEU A 193 -0.55 -2.48 -3.75
CA LEU A 193 0.04 -2.91 -2.47
C LEU A 193 -0.75 -2.33 -1.29
N ARG A 194 -1.57 -3.16 -0.67
CA ARG A 194 -2.32 -2.84 0.55
C ARG A 194 -1.46 -3.09 1.78
N SER A 195 -1.93 -2.65 2.95
CA SER A 195 -1.20 -2.72 4.22
C SER A 195 -0.68 -4.12 4.55
N ALA A 196 -1.47 -5.17 4.32
CA ALA A 196 -1.07 -6.56 4.57
C ALA A 196 0.17 -6.98 3.74
N ALA A 197 0.18 -6.68 2.44
CA ALA A 197 1.33 -6.97 1.59
C ALA A 197 2.56 -6.12 1.99
N VAL A 198 2.35 -4.83 2.29
CA VAL A 198 3.43 -3.94 2.75
C VAL A 198 4.06 -4.43 4.06
N LYS A 199 3.24 -4.95 5.01
CA LYS A 199 3.72 -5.51 6.28
C LYS A 199 4.54 -6.79 6.08
N LEU A 200 4.19 -7.65 5.11
CA LEU A 200 4.91 -8.90 4.85
C LEU A 200 6.29 -8.70 4.20
N ILE A 201 6.46 -7.73 3.30
CA ILE A 201 7.69 -7.54 2.53
C ILE A 201 8.96 -7.46 3.40
N PRO A 202 9.04 -6.65 4.48
CA PRO A 202 10.21 -6.63 5.36
C PRO A 202 10.52 -7.99 5.99
N PHE A 203 9.51 -8.75 6.40
CA PHE A 203 9.71 -10.09 6.99
C PHE A 203 10.22 -11.09 5.96
N LEU A 204 9.74 -11.04 4.72
CA LEU A 204 10.26 -11.85 3.61
C LEU A 204 11.73 -11.51 3.34
N LEU A 205 12.08 -10.26 3.30
CA LEU A 205 13.47 -9.83 3.13
C LEU A 205 14.35 -10.24 4.33
N ASN A 206 13.86 -10.15 5.55
CA ASN A 206 14.58 -10.57 6.76
C ASN A 206 14.80 -12.09 6.83
N SER A 207 13.92 -12.89 6.22
CA SER A 207 14.11 -14.33 6.09
C SER A 207 15.26 -14.74 5.14
N GLY A 208 15.85 -13.78 4.43
CA GLY A 208 16.91 -14.02 3.44
C GLY A 208 16.38 -14.17 2.00
N ALA A 209 15.07 -14.14 1.77
CA ALA A 209 14.52 -14.32 0.44
C ALA A 209 14.76 -13.13 -0.48
N GLU A 210 14.87 -13.41 -1.78
CA GLU A 210 14.82 -12.44 -2.86
C GLU A 210 13.39 -12.32 -3.39
N ILE A 211 12.93 -11.11 -3.65
CA ILE A 211 11.56 -10.86 -4.11
C ILE A 211 11.55 -10.54 -5.61
N TYR A 212 10.74 -11.28 -6.35
CA TYR A 212 10.48 -11.09 -7.77
C TYR A 212 9.07 -10.53 -7.93
N TYR A 213 8.97 -9.26 -8.28
CA TYR A 213 7.69 -8.56 -8.43
C TYR A 213 7.30 -8.42 -9.89
N SER A 214 6.05 -8.75 -10.21
CA SER A 214 5.42 -8.54 -11.50
C SER A 214 4.04 -7.90 -11.33
N GLY A 215 3.71 -6.94 -12.19
CA GLY A 215 2.40 -6.29 -12.27
C GLY A 215 2.05 -5.95 -13.71
N ASP A 216 0.90 -5.34 -13.91
CA ASP A 216 0.53 -4.81 -15.21
C ASP A 216 1.54 -3.78 -15.70
N ILE A 217 1.80 -3.76 -17.00
CA ILE A 217 2.72 -2.81 -17.61
C ILE A 217 1.93 -1.58 -18.05
N ASP A 218 1.43 -0.90 -17.05
CA ASP A 218 0.77 0.39 -17.12
C ASP A 218 1.44 1.42 -16.19
N PRO A 219 1.03 2.69 -16.15
CA PRO A 219 1.64 3.69 -15.29
C PRO A 219 1.55 3.39 -13.79
N ASP A 220 0.52 2.68 -13.34
CA ASP A 220 0.35 2.35 -11.92
C ASP A 220 1.20 1.13 -11.52
N GLY A 221 1.17 0.04 -12.28
CA GLY A 221 1.98 -1.15 -12.04
C GLY A 221 3.49 -0.87 -12.14
N ILE A 222 3.93 -0.11 -13.16
CA ILE A 222 5.33 0.34 -13.28
C ILE A 222 5.74 1.15 -12.04
N ARG A 223 4.89 2.05 -11.56
CA ARG A 223 5.19 2.87 -10.40
C ARG A 223 5.22 2.08 -9.09
N ILE A 224 4.40 1.04 -8.97
CA ILE A 224 4.44 0.13 -7.81
C ILE A 224 5.79 -0.61 -7.79
N ALA A 225 6.19 -1.22 -8.91
CA ALA A 225 7.45 -1.93 -9.04
C ALA A 225 8.66 -1.03 -8.77
N ASP A 226 8.70 0.16 -9.36
CA ASP A 226 9.78 1.14 -9.16
C ASP A 226 9.89 1.58 -7.70
N ARG A 227 8.75 1.83 -7.03
CA ARG A 227 8.71 2.22 -5.62
C ARG A 227 9.21 1.10 -4.70
N LEU A 228 8.85 -0.16 -4.96
CA LEU A 228 9.37 -1.30 -4.23
C LEU A 228 10.89 -1.40 -4.37
N TRP A 229 11.38 -1.32 -5.59
CA TRP A 229 12.82 -1.36 -5.87
C TRP A 229 13.57 -0.21 -5.18
N ARG A 230 13.05 1.04 -5.26
CA ARG A 230 13.67 2.19 -4.58
C ARG A 230 13.70 2.04 -3.06
N LYS A 231 12.68 1.41 -2.47
CA LYS A 231 12.58 1.26 -1.01
C LYS A 231 13.50 0.17 -0.47
N TYR A 232 13.66 -0.94 -1.20
CA TYR A 232 14.32 -2.15 -0.70
C TYR A 232 15.59 -2.55 -1.48
N GLY A 233 15.94 -1.80 -2.52
CA GLY A 233 17.18 -2.01 -3.29
C GLY A 233 17.17 -3.27 -4.15
N ASP A 234 18.37 -3.80 -4.38
CA ASP A 234 18.62 -4.90 -5.31
C ASP A 234 18.01 -6.26 -4.88
N ARG A 235 17.44 -6.33 -3.70
CA ARG A 235 16.69 -7.51 -3.24
C ARG A 235 15.27 -7.61 -3.81
N ILE A 236 14.82 -6.56 -4.50
CA ILE A 236 13.59 -6.56 -5.29
C ILE A 236 13.94 -6.61 -6.77
N HIS A 237 13.59 -7.70 -7.40
CA HIS A 237 13.79 -7.91 -8.81
C HIS A 237 12.50 -7.62 -9.58
N VAL A 238 12.60 -6.79 -10.60
CA VAL A 238 11.52 -6.58 -11.57
C VAL A 238 11.45 -7.81 -12.46
N TRP A 239 10.31 -8.49 -12.45
CA TRP A 239 10.11 -9.75 -13.15
C TRP A 239 9.00 -9.62 -14.20
N ARG A 240 9.29 -9.98 -15.44
CA ARG A 240 8.34 -9.93 -16.56
C ARG A 240 7.71 -8.55 -16.81
N MET A 241 8.49 -7.50 -16.62
CA MET A 241 8.07 -6.12 -16.88
C MET A 241 9.09 -5.36 -17.75
N SER A 242 9.89 -6.06 -18.55
CA SER A 242 10.80 -5.45 -19.52
C SER A 242 10.04 -4.88 -20.73
N LYS A 243 10.74 -4.15 -21.57
CA LYS A 243 10.15 -3.64 -22.84
C LYS A 243 9.76 -4.76 -23.80
N GLU A 244 10.45 -5.90 -23.74
CA GLU A 244 10.13 -7.11 -24.50
C GLU A 244 8.83 -7.72 -23.97
N ASP A 245 8.67 -7.84 -22.65
CA ASP A 245 7.45 -8.31 -22.00
C ASP A 245 6.28 -7.36 -22.31
N TYR A 246 6.51 -6.04 -22.25
CA TYR A 246 5.50 -5.05 -22.64
C TYR A 246 5.02 -5.25 -24.08
N THR A 247 5.93 -5.55 -25.00
CA THR A 247 5.55 -5.75 -26.40
C THR A 247 4.63 -6.97 -26.58
N LYS A 248 4.86 -8.02 -25.78
CA LYS A 248 4.03 -9.23 -25.76
C LYS A 248 2.71 -9.03 -25.02
N SER A 249 2.72 -8.24 -23.94
CA SER A 249 1.54 -8.00 -23.11
C SER A 249 0.59 -6.91 -23.63
N LEU A 250 0.94 -6.25 -24.73
CA LEU A 250 0.25 -5.08 -25.27
C LEU A 250 -1.25 -5.33 -25.47
N SER A 251 -2.06 -4.43 -24.96
CA SER A 251 -3.51 -4.39 -25.13
C SER A 251 -3.96 -3.30 -26.10
N GLU A 252 -5.26 -3.23 -26.38
CA GLU A 252 -5.86 -2.14 -27.15
C GLU A 252 -6.28 -0.95 -26.25
N GLU A 253 -6.13 -1.06 -24.94
CA GLU A 253 -6.53 -0.01 -23.99
C GLU A 253 -5.57 1.17 -24.02
N GLU A 254 -6.11 2.35 -24.32
CA GLU A 254 -5.35 3.60 -24.36
C GLU A 254 -5.18 4.23 -22.97
N ILE A 255 -3.97 4.71 -22.69
CA ILE A 255 -3.62 5.37 -21.43
C ILE A 255 -3.75 6.89 -21.58
N GLY A 256 -4.56 7.50 -20.70
CA GLY A 256 -4.76 8.94 -20.68
C GLY A 256 -3.49 9.73 -20.29
N ASN A 257 -3.39 10.97 -20.78
CA ASN A 257 -2.21 11.83 -20.57
C ASN A 257 -1.93 12.15 -19.08
N ILE A 258 -2.93 12.16 -18.21
CA ILE A 258 -2.75 12.38 -16.77
C ILE A 258 -1.99 11.22 -16.13
N SER A 259 -2.35 9.98 -16.48
CA SER A 259 -1.67 8.78 -15.98
C SER A 259 -0.24 8.69 -16.49
N MET A 260 0.04 9.12 -17.73
CA MET A 260 1.38 9.13 -18.30
C MET A 260 2.40 9.95 -17.53
N LYS A 261 1.99 11.02 -16.81
CA LYS A 261 2.87 11.82 -15.96
C LYS A 261 3.49 10.99 -14.82
N LYS A 262 2.83 9.91 -14.40
CA LYS A 262 3.34 9.00 -13.37
C LYS A 262 4.64 8.31 -13.79
N LEU A 263 4.92 8.20 -15.08
CA LEU A 263 6.12 7.56 -15.63
C LEU A 263 7.35 8.48 -15.71
N GLU A 264 7.22 9.77 -15.38
CA GLU A 264 8.33 10.74 -15.48
C GLU A 264 9.43 10.50 -14.43
N ALA A 265 9.06 9.95 -13.27
CA ALA A 265 9.94 9.78 -12.12
C ALA A 265 10.41 8.31 -11.89
N VAL A 266 10.36 7.47 -12.93
CA VAL A 266 10.81 6.06 -12.84
C VAL A 266 12.34 6.01 -12.83
N GLU A 267 12.90 5.33 -11.81
CA GLU A 267 14.35 5.27 -11.57
C GLU A 267 14.97 3.91 -11.91
N ASN A 268 14.24 2.80 -11.69
CA ASN A 268 14.74 1.47 -12.03
C ASN A 268 15.11 1.39 -13.52
N PRO A 269 16.32 0.91 -13.90
CA PRO A 269 16.78 0.92 -15.28
C PRO A 269 15.87 0.16 -16.25
N ILE A 270 15.42 -1.04 -15.87
CA ILE A 270 14.52 -1.87 -16.70
C ILE A 270 13.17 -1.17 -16.90
N LEU A 271 12.58 -0.70 -15.82
CA LEU A 271 11.28 -0.01 -15.86
C LEU A 271 11.33 1.32 -16.59
N ARG A 272 12.47 2.01 -16.59
CA ARG A 272 12.67 3.27 -17.33
C ARG A 272 12.61 3.03 -18.83
N GLU A 273 13.25 1.96 -19.32
CA GLU A 273 13.16 1.57 -20.72
C GLU A 273 11.72 1.22 -21.11
N THR A 274 11.06 0.40 -20.28
CA THR A 274 9.66 0.01 -20.48
C THR A 274 8.72 1.22 -20.46
N ALA A 275 8.88 2.13 -19.50
CA ALA A 275 8.12 3.37 -19.41
C ALA A 275 8.30 4.24 -20.67
N GLY A 276 9.50 4.22 -21.29
CA GLY A 276 9.75 4.87 -22.56
C GLY A 276 8.89 4.31 -23.70
N GLU A 277 8.74 2.99 -23.77
CA GLU A 277 7.88 2.33 -24.78
C GLU A 277 6.38 2.57 -24.50
N VAL A 278 5.95 2.50 -23.23
CA VAL A 278 4.57 2.83 -22.84
C VAL A 278 4.20 4.26 -23.25
N ARG A 279 5.09 5.24 -23.04
CA ARG A 279 4.86 6.63 -23.49
C ARG A 279 4.72 6.77 -24.99
N LYS A 280 5.49 5.99 -25.78
CA LYS A 280 5.42 6.02 -27.25
C LYS A 280 4.11 5.43 -27.76
N LYS A 281 3.75 4.24 -27.25
CA LYS A 281 2.58 3.50 -27.74
C LYS A 281 1.26 3.96 -27.11
N LYS A 282 1.32 4.55 -25.89
CA LYS A 282 0.16 5.01 -25.12
C LYS A 282 -0.88 3.92 -24.85
N LYS A 283 -0.48 2.68 -24.75
CA LYS A 283 -1.33 1.51 -24.51
C LYS A 283 -0.86 0.76 -23.28
N ALA A 284 -1.80 0.16 -22.55
CA ALA A 284 -1.49 -0.71 -21.43
C ALA A 284 -1.01 -2.09 -21.88
N GLY A 285 -0.18 -2.74 -21.08
CA GLY A 285 0.16 -4.15 -21.22
C GLY A 285 -0.34 -4.92 -20.00
N TYR A 286 -1.08 -6.01 -20.21
CA TYR A 286 -1.65 -6.80 -19.13
C TYR A 286 -0.88 -8.09 -18.89
N GLN A 287 -0.72 -8.48 -17.60
CA GLN A 287 -0.05 -9.72 -17.22
C GLN A 287 -0.71 -10.96 -17.85
N GLU A 288 -2.03 -10.96 -18.03
CA GLU A 288 -2.79 -12.06 -18.62
C GLU A 288 -2.38 -12.36 -20.07
N ASN A 289 -1.87 -11.38 -20.79
CA ASN A 289 -1.43 -11.56 -22.18
C ASN A 289 -0.07 -12.28 -22.30
N ILE A 290 0.66 -12.44 -21.18
CA ILE A 290 1.97 -13.10 -21.13
C ILE A 290 2.01 -14.27 -20.15
N LEU A 291 0.85 -14.82 -19.77
CA LEU A 291 0.75 -15.91 -18.80
C LEU A 291 1.62 -17.12 -19.13
N THR A 292 1.74 -17.47 -20.43
CA THR A 292 2.57 -18.61 -20.87
C THR A 292 4.07 -18.36 -20.72
N ASP A 293 4.48 -17.12 -20.51
CA ASP A 293 5.88 -16.73 -20.34
C ASP A 293 6.25 -16.55 -18.84
N LEU A 294 5.23 -16.53 -17.94
CA LEU A 294 5.39 -16.44 -16.48
C LEU A 294 5.72 -17.82 -15.91
#